data_33177ca14b40da408bb534f27266af0a
#
_entry.id   33177ca14b40da408bb534f27266af0a
#
_cell.length_a   1.000
_cell.length_b   1.000
_cell.length_c   1.000
_cell.angle_alpha   90.00
_cell.angle_beta   90.00
_cell.angle_gamma   90.00
#
_symmetry.space_group_name_H-M   'P 1'
#
loop_
_entity.id
_entity.type
_entity.pdbx_description
1 polymer ?
#
loop_
_entity_poly.entity_id
_entity_poly.type
_entity_poly.pdbx_seq_one_letter_code
_entity_poly.pdbx_strand_id
1 'polypeptide(L)'
;MLHLRVFGSAHAMGQVAESLSGLGGARHITRAETGHRHDTVVVTADIHVETADAALRSLDRLGIPPEDVSLLRIDAIQPLARRPHGVGLVWADLIGQAGEHARPVARYLAFMAVAGIIAAYGVVYRNEILIVGAMAVSPDLLPITSICIGLVLRRQRLVRGAVWTLAAGLFCTCLVAATLTAFLDLTDSLPEGFAVGESALRGLTTVNSSTVIVALAAGAAGMLALETRASSAVGVAISVTTIPASAYLGVAVGVREAERAAGAAAVLGVNVVMLTVGGTATLLIQRSLARRAAARMEQP
;
A
#
# COMPACT_ATOMS: atom_id res chain seq x y z
N MET A 1 3.77 -0.09 21.31
CA MET A 1 3.26 -1.32 21.91
C MET A 1 1.98 -1.72 21.23
N LEU A 2 1.65 -2.99 21.21
CA LEU A 2 0.41 -3.52 20.63
C LEU A 2 -0.40 -4.15 21.74
N HIS A 3 -1.69 -3.88 21.76
CA HIS A 3 -2.64 -4.48 22.69
C HIS A 3 -3.35 -5.62 21.96
N LEU A 4 -3.03 -6.83 22.36
CA LEU A 4 -3.64 -8.05 21.86
C LEU A 4 -4.87 -8.38 22.69
N ARG A 5 -5.98 -8.70 22.03
CA ARG A 5 -7.18 -9.23 22.68
C ARG A 5 -7.59 -10.49 21.96
N VAL A 6 -7.81 -11.55 22.70
CA VAL A 6 -8.21 -12.87 22.18
C VAL A 6 -9.44 -13.33 22.93
N PHE A 7 -10.47 -13.74 22.19
CA PHE A 7 -11.71 -14.23 22.73
C PHE A 7 -11.83 -15.74 22.50
N GLY A 8 -12.45 -16.45 23.44
CA GLY A 8 -12.70 -17.88 23.27
C GLY A 8 -13.18 -18.57 24.55
N SER A 9 -13.23 -19.90 24.51
CA SER A 9 -13.62 -20.70 25.69
C SER A 9 -12.60 -20.60 26.82
N ALA A 10 -13.03 -20.82 28.05
CA ALA A 10 -12.18 -20.75 29.24
C ALA A 10 -10.94 -21.65 29.13
N HIS A 11 -11.06 -22.82 28.54
CA HIS A 11 -9.96 -23.77 28.34
C HIS A 11 -8.92 -23.24 27.31
N ALA A 12 -9.39 -22.82 26.12
CA ALA A 12 -8.52 -22.28 25.08
C ALA A 12 -7.80 -21.01 25.55
N MET A 13 -8.47 -20.14 26.28
CA MET A 13 -7.88 -18.91 26.81
C MET A 13 -6.84 -19.17 27.92
N GLY A 14 -6.93 -20.29 28.63
CA GLY A 14 -5.87 -20.75 29.52
C GLY A 14 -4.58 -21.06 28.77
N GLN A 15 -4.67 -21.82 27.68
CA GLN A 15 -3.53 -22.16 26.82
C GLN A 15 -2.94 -20.91 26.14
N VAL A 16 -3.78 -19.97 25.71
CA VAL A 16 -3.35 -18.70 25.14
C VAL A 16 -2.54 -17.89 26.15
N ALA A 17 -3.05 -17.74 27.38
CA ALA A 17 -2.36 -17.00 28.43
C ALA A 17 -0.99 -17.63 28.77
N GLU A 18 -0.91 -18.95 28.85
CA GLU A 18 0.33 -19.68 29.10
C GLU A 18 1.33 -19.49 27.92
N SER A 19 0.87 -19.65 26.69
CA SER A 19 1.69 -19.43 25.49
C SER A 19 2.25 -18.00 25.41
N LEU A 20 1.43 -17.00 25.71
CA LEU A 20 1.86 -15.59 25.72
C LEU A 20 2.84 -15.31 26.87
N SER A 21 2.69 -15.96 28.03
CA SER A 21 3.61 -15.80 29.17
C SER A 21 5.02 -16.31 28.86
N GLY A 22 5.13 -17.31 28.00
CA GLY A 22 6.42 -17.83 27.51
C GLY A 22 7.11 -16.96 26.48
N LEU A 23 6.44 -15.92 25.95
CA LEU A 23 7.01 -15.02 24.95
C LEU A 23 7.74 -13.84 25.62
N GLY A 24 9.05 -13.75 25.42
CA GLY A 24 9.84 -12.59 25.83
C GLY A 24 9.34 -11.32 25.16
N GLY A 25 8.63 -10.45 25.88
CA GLY A 25 8.07 -9.19 25.35
C GLY A 25 6.55 -9.07 25.43
N ALA A 26 5.84 -10.09 25.93
CA ALA A 26 4.46 -9.96 26.36
C ALA A 26 4.41 -9.48 27.82
N ARG A 27 3.56 -8.48 28.09
CA ARG A 27 3.37 -7.87 29.43
C ARG A 27 1.89 -7.67 29.71
N HIS A 28 1.54 -7.47 30.98
CA HIS A 28 0.19 -7.16 31.44
C HIS A 28 -0.84 -8.17 30.91
N ILE A 29 -0.47 -9.48 30.94
CA ILE A 29 -1.37 -10.54 30.51
C ILE A 29 -2.50 -10.61 31.53
N THR A 30 -3.73 -10.33 31.07
CA THR A 30 -4.92 -10.32 31.92
C THR A 30 -5.96 -11.25 31.31
N ARG A 31 -6.63 -11.99 32.15
CA ARG A 31 -7.76 -12.85 31.79
C ARG A 31 -9.02 -12.32 32.46
N ALA A 32 -10.08 -12.08 31.69
CA ALA A 32 -11.35 -11.59 32.17
C ALA A 32 -12.51 -12.38 31.60
N GLU A 33 -13.54 -12.64 32.39
CA GLU A 33 -14.79 -13.23 31.90
C GLU A 33 -15.66 -12.15 31.27
N THR A 34 -16.30 -12.47 30.14
CA THR A 34 -17.23 -11.55 29.48
C THR A 34 -18.62 -11.72 30.06
N GLY A 35 -19.18 -10.67 30.65
CA GLY A 35 -20.40 -10.74 31.47
C GLY A 35 -21.71 -11.10 30.73
N HIS A 36 -21.69 -11.32 29.42
CA HIS A 36 -22.92 -11.61 28.63
C HIS A 36 -23.02 -13.03 28.07
N ARG A 37 -21.95 -13.81 28.06
CA ARG A 37 -21.97 -15.24 27.72
C ARG A 37 -21.09 -15.97 28.74
N HIS A 38 -21.69 -16.79 29.54
CA HIS A 38 -21.08 -17.52 30.67
C HIS A 38 -19.88 -18.42 30.28
N ASP A 39 -19.51 -18.52 28.97
CA ASP A 39 -18.45 -19.41 28.52
C ASP A 39 -17.38 -18.67 27.66
N THR A 40 -17.47 -17.35 27.55
CA THR A 40 -16.51 -16.59 26.77
C THR A 40 -15.57 -15.82 27.69
N VAL A 41 -14.28 -16.11 27.58
CA VAL A 41 -13.20 -15.45 28.30
C VAL A 41 -12.40 -14.61 27.31
N VAL A 42 -11.95 -13.44 27.72
CA VAL A 42 -11.01 -12.62 26.98
C VAL A 42 -9.65 -12.65 27.65
N VAL A 43 -8.62 -12.88 26.87
CA VAL A 43 -7.23 -12.69 27.27
C VAL A 43 -6.72 -11.42 26.60
N THR A 44 -6.18 -10.51 27.40
CA THR A 44 -5.53 -9.30 26.90
C THR A 44 -4.05 -9.31 27.28
N ALA A 45 -3.20 -8.82 26.37
CA ALA A 45 -1.77 -8.70 26.62
C ALA A 45 -1.19 -7.51 25.86
N ASP A 46 -0.24 -6.83 26.49
CA ASP A 46 0.56 -5.81 25.81
C ASP A 46 1.81 -6.49 25.25
N ILE A 47 1.97 -6.46 23.93
CA ILE A 47 3.09 -7.13 23.24
C ILE A 47 3.98 -6.10 22.52
N HIS A 48 5.26 -6.38 22.51
CA HIS A 48 6.19 -5.61 21.66
C HIS A 48 5.94 -5.91 20.19
N VAL A 49 6.11 -4.89 19.33
CA VAL A 49 5.92 -5.01 17.88
C VAL A 49 6.75 -6.16 17.28
N GLU A 50 7.95 -6.36 17.79
CA GLU A 50 8.91 -7.38 17.31
C GLU A 50 8.46 -8.81 17.64
N THR A 51 7.67 -8.98 18.70
CA THR A 51 7.15 -10.28 19.16
C THR A 51 5.72 -10.57 18.66
N ALA A 52 5.08 -9.60 18.01
CA ALA A 52 3.70 -9.73 17.53
C ALA A 52 3.49 -10.90 16.56
N ASP A 53 4.41 -11.06 15.60
CA ASP A 53 4.32 -12.16 14.65
C ASP A 53 4.53 -13.54 15.30
N ALA A 54 5.32 -13.62 16.38
CA ALA A 54 5.50 -14.84 17.15
C ALA A 54 4.23 -15.17 17.95
N ALA A 55 3.62 -14.15 18.58
CA ALA A 55 2.36 -14.29 19.28
C ALA A 55 1.24 -14.78 18.35
N LEU A 56 1.08 -14.16 17.20
CA LEU A 56 0.05 -14.55 16.21
C LEU A 56 0.25 -15.97 15.67
N ARG A 57 1.50 -16.37 15.42
CA ARG A 57 1.80 -17.77 15.04
C ARG A 57 1.48 -18.77 16.15
N SER A 58 1.62 -18.38 17.43
CA SER A 58 1.26 -19.26 18.52
C SER A 58 -0.26 -19.41 18.66
N LEU A 59 -1.03 -18.34 18.40
CA LEU A 59 -2.49 -18.41 18.36
C LEU A 59 -3.00 -19.27 17.19
N ASP A 60 -2.40 -19.15 16.03
CA ASP A 60 -2.72 -19.99 14.86
C ASP A 60 -2.49 -21.48 15.16
N ARG A 61 -1.37 -21.82 15.84
CA ARG A 61 -1.09 -23.21 16.28
C ARG A 61 -2.08 -23.73 17.32
N LEU A 62 -2.64 -22.86 18.13
CA LEU A 62 -3.68 -23.19 19.10
C LEU A 62 -5.09 -23.27 18.44
N GLY A 63 -5.18 -23.03 17.13
CA GLY A 63 -6.43 -23.09 16.38
C GLY A 63 -7.40 -21.96 16.69
N ILE A 64 -6.90 -20.80 17.17
CA ILE A 64 -7.74 -19.63 17.44
C ILE A 64 -8.11 -18.96 16.12
N PRO A 65 -9.43 -18.80 15.81
CA PRO A 65 -9.87 -18.16 14.59
C PRO A 65 -9.43 -16.69 14.51
N PRO A 66 -9.06 -16.16 13.33
CA PRO A 66 -8.66 -14.77 13.18
C PRO A 66 -9.70 -13.73 13.60
N GLU A 67 -11.00 -14.08 13.50
CA GLU A 67 -12.11 -13.24 13.93
C GLU A 67 -12.17 -13.03 15.46
N ASP A 68 -11.61 -13.95 16.22
CA ASP A 68 -11.54 -13.88 17.68
C ASP A 68 -10.27 -13.16 18.19
N VAL A 69 -9.41 -12.71 17.26
CA VAL A 69 -8.15 -12.02 17.58
C VAL A 69 -8.23 -10.56 17.15
N SER A 70 -8.04 -9.64 18.10
CA SER A 70 -7.97 -8.21 17.84
C SER A 70 -6.60 -7.69 18.28
N LEU A 71 -5.93 -6.99 17.37
CA LEU A 71 -4.63 -6.38 17.62
C LEU A 71 -4.73 -4.87 17.40
N LEU A 72 -4.59 -4.11 18.49
CA LEU A 72 -4.70 -2.66 18.50
C LEU A 72 -3.33 -2.05 18.79
N ARG A 73 -2.94 -1.03 18.05
CA ARG A 73 -1.74 -0.26 18.37
C ARG A 73 -2.08 0.81 19.40
N ILE A 74 -1.41 0.76 20.55
CA ILE A 74 -1.52 1.79 21.57
C ILE A 74 -0.27 2.67 21.49
N ASP A 75 -0.47 3.95 21.26
CA ASP A 75 0.58 4.96 21.41
C ASP A 75 0.71 5.26 22.91
N ALA A 76 1.55 4.51 23.60
CA ALA A 76 1.85 4.76 25.01
C ALA A 76 2.59 6.09 25.13
N ILE A 77 2.13 6.96 26.02
CA ILE A 77 2.89 8.15 26.45
C ILE A 77 4.16 7.63 27.11
N GLN A 78 5.28 7.67 26.40
CA GLN A 78 6.56 7.27 26.96
C GLN A 78 7.08 8.38 27.86
N PRO A 79 7.48 8.07 29.12
CA PRO A 79 8.32 9.00 29.88
C PRO A 79 9.63 9.21 29.12
N LEU A 80 10.14 10.43 29.11
CA LEU A 80 11.29 10.96 28.35
C LEU A 80 12.64 10.24 28.57
N ALA A 81 12.68 9.01 29.02
CA ALA A 81 13.88 8.26 29.32
C ALA A 81 14.03 7.02 28.43
N ARG A 82 14.83 7.21 27.37
CA ARG A 82 15.69 6.21 26.73
C ARG A 82 15.05 5.02 26.01
N ARG A 83 14.98 5.11 24.74
CA ARG A 83 15.58 4.34 23.59
C ARG A 83 14.73 4.56 22.35
N PRO A 84 15.31 4.81 21.16
CA PRO A 84 14.58 4.71 19.93
C PRO A 84 14.25 3.24 19.72
N HIS A 85 13.06 2.84 20.11
CA HIS A 85 12.54 1.53 19.76
C HIS A 85 12.26 1.63 18.27
N GLY A 86 12.91 0.78 17.49
CA GLY A 86 12.72 0.68 16.07
C GLY A 86 11.22 0.58 15.78
N VAL A 87 10.75 1.37 14.83
CA VAL A 87 9.39 1.27 14.31
C VAL A 87 9.34 -0.05 13.55
N GLY A 88 9.02 -1.14 14.25
CA GLY A 88 8.94 -2.47 13.65
C GLY A 88 7.66 -2.60 12.83
N LEU A 89 7.78 -3.16 11.63
CA LEU A 89 6.64 -3.55 10.80
C LEU A 89 5.95 -4.76 11.43
N VAL A 90 4.65 -4.66 11.68
CA VAL A 90 3.81 -5.80 12.06
C VAL A 90 3.34 -6.47 10.77
N TRP A 91 3.99 -7.55 10.39
CA TRP A 91 3.71 -8.25 9.14
C TRP A 91 2.26 -8.75 9.02
N ALA A 92 1.64 -9.13 10.15
CA ALA A 92 0.25 -9.56 10.15
C ALA A 92 -0.74 -8.43 9.83
N ASP A 93 -0.49 -7.22 10.34
CA ASP A 93 -1.29 -6.03 10.03
C ASP A 93 -1.15 -5.66 8.55
N LEU A 94 0.09 -5.68 8.02
CA LEU A 94 0.36 -5.46 6.61
C LEU A 94 -0.32 -6.49 5.70
N ILE A 95 -0.35 -7.76 6.10
CA ILE A 95 -1.02 -8.83 5.34
C ILE A 95 -2.53 -8.60 5.33
N GLY A 96 -3.13 -8.21 6.44
CA GLY A 96 -4.55 -7.89 6.55
C GLY A 96 -4.92 -6.75 5.60
N GLN A 97 -4.25 -5.62 5.71
CA GLN A 97 -4.46 -4.46 4.85
C GLN A 97 -4.23 -4.79 3.36
N ALA A 98 -3.14 -5.50 3.04
CA ALA A 98 -2.85 -5.89 1.68
C ALA A 98 -3.92 -6.82 1.08
N GLY A 99 -4.52 -7.69 1.89
CA GLY A 99 -5.62 -8.58 1.48
C GLY A 99 -6.89 -7.80 1.10
N GLU A 100 -7.24 -6.77 1.85
CA GLU A 100 -8.37 -5.90 1.54
C GLU A 100 -8.14 -5.09 0.26
N HIS A 101 -6.92 -4.58 0.05
CA HIS A 101 -6.56 -3.76 -1.11
C HIS A 101 -6.28 -4.58 -2.39
N ALA A 102 -6.23 -5.90 -2.29
CA ALA A 102 -6.03 -6.78 -3.45
C ALA A 102 -7.32 -7.05 -4.26
N ARG A 103 -8.46 -6.44 -3.89
CA ARG A 103 -9.73 -6.56 -4.60
C ARG A 103 -10.18 -5.21 -5.12
N PRO A 104 -10.57 -5.11 -6.43
CA PRO A 104 -11.12 -3.87 -6.95
C PRO A 104 -12.47 -3.60 -6.30
N VAL A 105 -12.52 -2.56 -5.47
CA VAL A 105 -13.76 -2.09 -4.85
C VAL A 105 -14.29 -0.93 -5.69
N ALA A 106 -15.60 -0.81 -5.84
CA ALA A 106 -16.23 0.27 -6.62
C ALA A 106 -15.70 1.67 -6.21
N ARG A 107 -15.47 1.87 -4.90
CA ARG A 107 -14.88 3.11 -4.38
C ARG A 107 -13.47 3.37 -4.93
N TYR A 108 -12.61 2.34 -5.04
CA TYR A 108 -11.27 2.46 -5.62
C TYR A 108 -11.34 2.92 -7.07
N LEU A 109 -12.19 2.28 -7.89
CA LEU A 109 -12.37 2.65 -9.29
C LEU A 109 -12.97 4.04 -9.45
N ALA A 110 -13.89 4.46 -8.58
CA ALA A 110 -14.44 5.81 -8.57
C ALA A 110 -13.35 6.88 -8.33
N PHE A 111 -12.44 6.66 -7.38
CA PHE A 111 -11.31 7.56 -7.17
C PHE A 111 -10.35 7.58 -8.37
N MET A 112 -10.09 6.42 -8.99
CA MET A 112 -9.27 6.35 -10.20
C MET A 112 -9.91 7.07 -11.39
N ALA A 113 -11.24 7.01 -11.52
CA ALA A 113 -11.99 7.74 -12.54
C ALA A 113 -11.89 9.27 -12.31
N VAL A 114 -12.10 9.73 -11.07
CA VAL A 114 -11.97 11.17 -10.73
C VAL A 114 -10.53 11.64 -10.98
N ALA A 115 -9.53 10.88 -10.56
CA ALA A 115 -8.14 11.19 -10.84
C ALA A 115 -7.88 11.25 -12.37
N GLY A 116 -8.49 10.35 -13.14
CA GLY A 116 -8.42 10.34 -14.61
C GLY A 116 -8.98 11.61 -15.25
N ILE A 117 -10.14 12.10 -14.79
CA ILE A 117 -10.73 13.36 -15.26
C ILE A 117 -9.77 14.52 -14.98
N ILE A 118 -9.32 14.67 -13.72
CA ILE A 118 -8.46 15.78 -13.30
C ILE A 118 -7.12 15.75 -14.08
N ALA A 119 -6.52 14.56 -14.20
CA ALA A 119 -5.26 14.39 -14.92
C ALA A 119 -5.40 14.64 -16.42
N ALA A 120 -6.51 14.23 -17.06
CA ALA A 120 -6.77 14.52 -18.46
C ALA A 120 -6.86 16.02 -18.74
N TYR A 121 -7.59 16.77 -17.91
CA TYR A 121 -7.58 18.23 -17.97
C TYR A 121 -6.18 18.81 -17.75
N GLY A 122 -5.41 18.26 -16.79
CA GLY A 122 -4.03 18.65 -16.56
C GLY A 122 -3.14 18.47 -17.79
N VAL A 123 -3.30 17.37 -18.51
CA VAL A 123 -2.56 17.08 -19.74
C VAL A 123 -3.02 17.98 -20.89
N VAL A 124 -4.33 18.12 -21.13
CA VAL A 124 -4.91 18.89 -22.22
C VAL A 124 -4.57 20.38 -22.08
N TYR A 125 -4.71 20.95 -20.89
CA TYR A 125 -4.47 22.36 -20.62
C TYR A 125 -3.05 22.66 -20.12
N ARG A 126 -2.16 21.66 -20.16
CA ARG A 126 -0.73 21.77 -19.72
C ARG A 126 -0.59 22.33 -18.30
N ASN A 127 -1.50 21.93 -17.41
CA ASN A 127 -1.56 22.43 -16.04
C ASN A 127 -1.00 21.39 -15.07
N GLU A 128 0.24 21.61 -14.62
CA GLU A 128 0.93 20.73 -13.68
C GLU A 128 0.25 20.63 -12.31
N ILE A 129 -0.44 21.70 -11.86
CA ILE A 129 -1.17 21.72 -10.59
C ILE A 129 -2.32 20.71 -10.61
N LEU A 130 -3.05 20.62 -11.73
CA LEU A 130 -4.11 19.62 -11.90
C LEU A 130 -3.55 18.19 -11.89
N ILE A 131 -2.40 17.99 -12.53
CA ILE A 131 -1.73 16.69 -12.53
C ILE A 131 -1.37 16.28 -11.11
N VAL A 132 -0.77 17.18 -10.32
CA VAL A 132 -0.45 16.94 -8.89
C VAL A 132 -1.73 16.71 -8.07
N GLY A 133 -2.80 17.45 -8.34
CA GLY A 133 -4.09 17.22 -7.70
C GLY A 133 -4.67 15.82 -7.99
N ALA A 134 -4.55 15.35 -9.21
CA ALA A 134 -4.95 13.98 -9.60
C ALA A 134 -4.15 12.91 -8.85
N MET A 135 -2.83 13.11 -8.71
CA MET A 135 -1.96 12.22 -7.94
C MET A 135 -2.37 12.15 -6.47
N ALA A 136 -2.79 13.27 -5.87
CA ALA A 136 -3.22 13.32 -4.47
C ALA A 136 -4.54 12.59 -4.21
N VAL A 137 -5.40 12.47 -5.22
CA VAL A 137 -6.70 11.80 -5.15
C VAL A 137 -6.57 10.30 -5.41
N SER A 138 -5.58 9.88 -6.17
CA SER A 138 -5.44 8.51 -6.65
C SER A 138 -5.01 7.54 -5.55
N PRO A 139 -5.68 6.39 -5.37
CA PRO A 139 -5.36 5.39 -4.35
C PRO A 139 -4.43 4.27 -4.86
N ASP A 140 -3.62 4.49 -5.88
CA ASP A 140 -2.77 3.47 -6.53
C ASP A 140 -1.61 2.96 -5.64
N LEU A 141 -1.25 3.69 -4.58
CA LEU A 141 -0.37 3.21 -3.52
C LEU A 141 -0.82 1.85 -2.95
N LEU A 142 -2.12 1.66 -2.74
CA LEU A 142 -2.69 0.49 -2.06
C LEU A 142 -2.42 -0.84 -2.80
N PRO A 143 -2.73 -1.00 -4.09
CA PRO A 143 -2.39 -2.22 -4.81
C PRO A 143 -0.88 -2.40 -5.01
N ILE A 144 -0.10 -1.33 -5.16
CA ILE A 144 1.36 -1.43 -5.31
C ILE A 144 1.99 -1.98 -4.03
N THR A 145 1.58 -1.49 -2.86
CA THR A 145 2.05 -2.04 -1.57
C THR A 145 1.67 -3.50 -1.40
N SER A 146 0.46 -3.87 -1.82
CA SER A 146 -0.03 -5.25 -1.78
C SER A 146 0.79 -6.19 -2.69
N ILE A 147 1.22 -5.72 -3.87
CA ILE A 147 2.12 -6.46 -4.75
C ILE A 147 3.46 -6.69 -4.06
N CYS A 148 4.10 -5.64 -3.52
CA CYS A 148 5.39 -5.73 -2.85
C CYS A 148 5.36 -6.69 -1.64
N ILE A 149 4.34 -6.58 -0.79
CA ILE A 149 4.14 -7.48 0.36
C ILE A 149 3.94 -8.91 -0.11
N GLY A 150 3.11 -9.12 -1.12
CA GLY A 150 2.83 -10.43 -1.70
C GLY A 150 4.07 -11.11 -2.27
N LEU A 151 4.96 -10.36 -2.94
CA LEU A 151 6.23 -10.85 -3.47
C LEU A 151 7.20 -11.26 -2.34
N VAL A 152 7.36 -10.41 -1.32
CA VAL A 152 8.23 -10.71 -0.16
C VAL A 152 7.76 -11.93 0.62
N LEU A 153 6.44 -12.14 0.72
CA LEU A 153 5.84 -13.28 1.42
C LEU A 153 5.58 -14.48 0.52
N ARG A 154 5.90 -14.40 -0.77
CA ARG A 154 5.66 -15.45 -1.79
C ARG A 154 4.18 -15.87 -1.88
N ARG A 155 3.24 -14.94 -1.62
CA ARG A 155 1.79 -15.19 -1.71
C ARG A 155 1.25 -14.83 -3.09
N GLN A 156 1.35 -15.75 -4.04
CA GLN A 156 0.96 -15.52 -5.45
C GLN A 156 -0.50 -15.10 -5.63
N ARG A 157 -1.43 -15.56 -4.80
CA ARG A 157 -2.85 -15.15 -4.88
C ARG A 157 -3.01 -13.66 -4.57
N LEU A 158 -2.28 -13.16 -3.55
CA LEU A 158 -2.27 -11.75 -3.19
C LEU A 158 -1.68 -10.89 -4.33
N VAL A 159 -0.52 -11.31 -4.88
CA VAL A 159 0.13 -10.61 -5.99
C VAL A 159 -0.81 -10.50 -7.19
N ARG A 160 -1.40 -11.63 -7.62
CA ARG A 160 -2.32 -11.63 -8.78
C ARG A 160 -3.54 -10.74 -8.55
N GLY A 161 -4.16 -10.79 -7.36
CA GLY A 161 -5.28 -9.91 -7.04
C GLY A 161 -4.90 -8.44 -7.09
N ALA A 162 -3.78 -8.07 -6.47
CA ALA A 162 -3.30 -6.69 -6.43
C ALA A 162 -2.86 -6.17 -7.82
N VAL A 163 -2.19 -7.00 -8.64
CA VAL A 163 -1.86 -6.66 -10.03
C VAL A 163 -3.11 -6.40 -10.85
N TRP A 164 -4.15 -7.25 -10.70
CA TRP A 164 -5.42 -7.05 -11.40
C TRP A 164 -6.13 -5.77 -10.95
N THR A 165 -6.12 -5.47 -9.64
CA THR A 165 -6.68 -4.23 -9.10
C THR A 165 -5.97 -3.00 -9.64
N LEU A 166 -4.63 -3.01 -9.65
CA LEU A 166 -3.82 -1.92 -10.22
C LEU A 166 -4.10 -1.75 -11.73
N ALA A 167 -4.09 -2.83 -12.48
CA ALA A 167 -4.36 -2.82 -13.92
C ALA A 167 -5.77 -2.27 -14.22
N ALA A 168 -6.78 -2.70 -13.47
CA ALA A 168 -8.15 -2.19 -13.60
C ALA A 168 -8.24 -0.68 -13.29
N GLY A 169 -7.54 -0.22 -12.24
CA GLY A 169 -7.50 1.20 -11.89
C GLY A 169 -6.82 2.06 -12.95
N LEU A 170 -5.63 1.67 -13.41
CA LEU A 170 -4.90 2.40 -14.45
C LEU A 170 -5.65 2.38 -15.78
N PHE A 171 -6.28 1.26 -16.12
CA PHE A 171 -7.16 1.17 -17.28
C PHE A 171 -8.37 2.09 -17.16
N CYS A 172 -9.00 2.17 -15.98
CA CYS A 172 -10.10 3.09 -15.71
C CYS A 172 -9.67 4.55 -15.90
N THR A 173 -8.51 4.94 -15.35
CA THR A 173 -7.93 6.28 -15.54
C THR A 173 -7.68 6.59 -17.02
N CYS A 174 -7.07 5.65 -17.74
CA CYS A 174 -6.81 5.76 -19.17
C CYS A 174 -8.11 5.90 -19.99
N LEU A 175 -9.10 5.06 -19.71
CA LEU A 175 -10.39 5.07 -20.41
C LEU A 175 -11.15 6.37 -20.22
N VAL A 176 -11.19 6.87 -18.98
CA VAL A 176 -11.84 8.14 -18.64
C VAL A 176 -11.11 9.31 -19.32
N ALA A 177 -9.78 9.32 -19.30
CA ALA A 177 -8.99 10.32 -19.99
C ALA A 177 -9.22 10.29 -21.51
N ALA A 178 -9.28 9.11 -22.11
CA ALA A 178 -9.53 8.93 -23.54
C ALA A 178 -10.94 9.39 -23.95
N THR A 179 -11.96 8.99 -23.20
CA THR A 179 -13.35 9.37 -23.49
C THR A 179 -13.56 10.88 -23.32
N LEU A 180 -12.99 11.47 -22.26
CA LEU A 180 -13.06 12.91 -22.04
C LEU A 180 -12.38 13.69 -23.19
N THR A 181 -11.17 13.28 -23.57
CA THR A 181 -10.43 13.95 -24.64
C THR A 181 -11.11 13.78 -26.00
N ALA A 182 -11.63 12.59 -26.32
CA ALA A 182 -12.39 12.37 -27.53
C ALA A 182 -13.69 13.21 -27.55
N PHE A 183 -14.33 13.41 -26.40
CA PHE A 183 -15.50 14.29 -26.29
C PHE A 183 -15.12 15.76 -26.54
N LEU A 184 -14.00 16.24 -25.97
CA LEU A 184 -13.50 17.60 -26.22
C LEU A 184 -13.10 17.82 -27.67
N ASP A 185 -12.53 16.80 -28.32
CA ASP A 185 -12.17 16.82 -29.76
C ASP A 185 -13.44 16.93 -30.62
N LEU A 186 -14.45 16.11 -30.33
CA LEU A 186 -15.73 16.11 -31.06
C LEU A 186 -16.52 17.41 -30.88
N THR A 187 -16.33 18.16 -29.82
CA THR A 187 -17.02 19.42 -29.53
C THR A 187 -16.20 20.66 -29.87
N ASP A 188 -15.07 20.49 -30.60
CA ASP A 188 -14.11 21.58 -30.90
C ASP A 188 -13.72 22.40 -29.65
N SER A 189 -13.71 21.74 -28.49
CA SER A 189 -13.39 22.39 -27.20
C SER A 189 -11.95 22.18 -26.76
N LEU A 190 -11.12 21.57 -27.60
CA LEU A 190 -9.68 21.47 -27.37
C LEU A 190 -9.02 22.84 -27.52
N PRO A 191 -7.98 23.17 -26.73
CA PRO A 191 -7.25 24.43 -26.89
C PRO A 191 -6.67 24.57 -28.30
N GLU A 192 -6.69 25.80 -28.85
CA GLU A 192 -6.09 26.10 -30.16
C GLU A 192 -4.61 25.68 -30.19
N GLY A 193 -4.21 24.91 -31.19
CA GLY A 193 -2.86 24.38 -31.30
C GLY A 193 -2.54 23.27 -30.31
N PHE A 194 -3.55 22.58 -29.77
CA PHE A 194 -3.32 21.41 -28.94
C PHE A 194 -2.59 20.32 -29.74
N ALA A 195 -1.36 20.01 -29.30
CA ALA A 195 -0.60 18.86 -29.79
C ALA A 195 -0.10 18.06 -28.60
N VAL A 196 -0.38 16.77 -28.61
CA VAL A 196 0.11 15.87 -27.57
C VAL A 196 1.63 15.82 -27.67
N GLY A 197 2.37 16.19 -26.60
CA GLY A 197 3.84 16.07 -26.56
C GLY A 197 4.65 17.35 -26.72
N GLU A 198 4.04 18.51 -26.84
CA GLU A 198 4.73 19.80 -26.83
C GLU A 198 4.80 20.42 -25.43
N SER A 199 5.45 19.80 -24.46
CA SER A 199 5.59 20.45 -23.14
C SER A 199 6.56 19.73 -22.22
N ALA A 200 6.65 20.18 -20.97
CA ALA A 200 7.33 19.55 -19.83
C ALA A 200 7.00 18.06 -19.65
N LEU A 201 5.91 17.58 -20.27
CA LEU A 201 5.44 16.19 -20.23
C LEU A 201 6.13 15.26 -21.25
N ARG A 202 7.14 15.73 -22.00
CA ARG A 202 7.91 14.86 -22.93
C ARG A 202 8.52 13.63 -22.26
N GLY A 203 8.87 13.73 -20.96
CA GLY A 203 9.36 12.61 -20.17
C GLY A 203 8.35 11.46 -19.99
N LEU A 204 7.05 11.67 -20.30
CA LEU A 204 6.03 10.65 -20.21
C LEU A 204 5.90 9.76 -21.46
N THR A 205 6.63 10.07 -22.53
CA THR A 205 6.61 9.30 -23.79
C THR A 205 7.89 8.54 -24.07
N THR A 206 8.95 8.80 -23.29
CA THR A 206 10.26 8.17 -23.49
C THR A 206 10.79 7.63 -22.17
N VAL A 207 11.20 6.37 -22.19
CA VAL A 207 11.87 5.75 -21.05
C VAL A 207 13.31 6.27 -21.00
N ASN A 208 13.68 6.91 -19.89
CA ASN A 208 15.03 7.39 -19.64
C ASN A 208 15.54 7.00 -18.26
N SER A 209 16.79 7.29 -17.94
CA SER A 209 17.39 6.96 -16.65
C SER A 209 16.67 7.64 -15.47
N SER A 210 16.17 8.87 -15.66
CA SER A 210 15.41 9.57 -14.61
C SER A 210 14.09 8.89 -14.31
N THR A 211 13.37 8.38 -15.32
CA THR A 211 12.14 7.60 -15.16
C THR A 211 12.39 6.40 -14.23
N VAL A 212 13.46 5.64 -14.50
CA VAL A 212 13.83 4.45 -13.71
C VAL A 212 14.19 4.82 -12.27
N ILE A 213 15.06 5.83 -12.08
CA ILE A 213 15.53 6.24 -10.75
C ILE A 213 14.38 6.79 -9.91
N VAL A 214 13.55 7.66 -10.48
CA VAL A 214 12.39 8.24 -9.76
C VAL A 214 11.39 7.16 -9.36
N ALA A 215 11.09 6.21 -10.23
CA ALA A 215 10.17 5.13 -9.92
C ALA A 215 10.73 4.19 -8.83
N LEU A 216 12.02 3.85 -8.87
CA LEU A 216 12.68 3.08 -7.80
C LEU A 216 12.61 3.80 -6.45
N ALA A 217 12.96 5.09 -6.44
CA ALA A 217 12.95 5.92 -5.23
C ALA A 217 11.52 6.06 -4.66
N ALA A 218 10.53 6.28 -5.53
CA ALA A 218 9.13 6.37 -5.14
C ALA A 218 8.61 5.05 -4.54
N GLY A 219 8.99 3.90 -5.11
CA GLY A 219 8.68 2.59 -4.56
C GLY A 219 9.29 2.37 -3.18
N ALA A 220 10.56 2.77 -3.00
CA ALA A 220 11.23 2.70 -1.70
C ALA A 220 10.55 3.62 -0.67
N ALA A 221 10.28 4.88 -1.02
CA ALA A 221 9.58 5.84 -0.17
C ALA A 221 8.20 5.35 0.25
N GLY A 222 7.44 4.73 -0.67
CA GLY A 222 6.13 4.15 -0.39
C GLY A 222 6.18 3.08 0.70
N MET A 223 7.18 2.21 0.68
CA MET A 223 7.33 1.17 1.70
C MET A 223 7.81 1.73 3.04
N LEU A 224 8.68 2.74 3.04
CA LEU A 224 9.10 3.43 4.27
C LEU A 224 7.93 4.16 4.94
N ALA A 225 7.03 4.71 4.16
CA ALA A 225 5.84 5.39 4.68
C ALA A 225 4.84 4.49 5.38
N LEU A 226 4.77 3.22 5.01
CA LEU A 226 3.96 2.24 5.74
C LEU A 226 4.38 2.11 7.20
N GLU A 227 5.69 2.27 7.50
CA GLU A 227 6.19 2.26 8.89
C GLU A 227 5.76 3.51 9.67
N THR A 228 5.82 4.66 9.02
CA THR A 228 5.62 5.96 9.68
C THR A 228 4.17 6.43 9.68
N ARG A 229 3.26 5.69 9.02
CA ARG A 229 1.86 6.10 8.77
C ARG A 229 1.74 7.46 8.07
N ALA A 230 2.81 7.94 7.45
CA ALA A 230 2.86 9.17 6.65
C ALA A 230 2.19 8.97 5.27
N SER A 231 1.01 8.32 5.24
CA SER A 231 0.42 7.73 4.06
C SER A 231 0.00 8.72 2.97
N SER A 232 -0.43 9.93 3.32
CA SER A 232 -0.99 10.86 2.32
C SER A 232 0.07 11.53 1.45
N ALA A 233 1.19 12.00 2.02
CA ALA A 233 2.26 12.66 1.24
C ALA A 233 3.01 11.67 0.34
N VAL A 234 3.11 10.42 0.76
CA VAL A 234 3.85 9.38 0.02
C VAL A 234 2.97 8.70 -1.03
N GLY A 235 1.65 8.65 -0.85
CA GLY A 235 0.72 8.29 -1.92
C GLY A 235 0.97 9.15 -3.15
N VAL A 236 1.13 10.46 -2.97
CA VAL A 236 1.47 11.39 -4.07
C VAL A 236 2.79 11.00 -4.74
N ALA A 237 3.84 10.63 -4.00
CA ALA A 237 5.14 10.27 -4.58
C ALA A 237 5.09 9.03 -5.48
N ILE A 238 4.26 8.04 -5.17
CA ILE A 238 4.04 6.86 -6.03
C ILE A 238 3.22 7.25 -7.27
N SER A 239 2.14 8.00 -7.07
CA SER A 239 1.26 8.42 -8.14
C SER A 239 1.92 9.38 -9.14
N VAL A 240 3.05 10.03 -8.77
CA VAL A 240 3.88 10.86 -9.69
C VAL A 240 4.29 10.12 -10.95
N THR A 241 4.48 8.81 -10.87
CA THR A 241 4.98 8.03 -11.99
C THR A 241 3.87 7.29 -12.76
N THR A 242 2.73 7.00 -12.12
CA THR A 242 1.67 6.17 -12.70
C THR A 242 0.51 6.98 -13.28
N ILE A 243 -0.02 7.95 -12.54
CA ILE A 243 -1.21 8.71 -12.95
C ILE A 243 -0.96 9.60 -14.17
N PRO A 244 0.13 10.41 -14.24
CA PRO A 244 0.40 11.21 -15.44
C PRO A 244 0.59 10.34 -16.68
N ALA A 245 1.30 9.22 -16.57
CA ALA A 245 1.55 8.32 -17.68
C ALA A 245 0.26 7.65 -18.18
N SER A 246 -0.63 7.20 -17.25
CA SER A 246 -1.91 6.58 -17.62
C SER A 246 -2.89 7.59 -18.22
N ALA A 247 -2.95 8.81 -17.69
CA ALA A 247 -3.79 9.88 -18.25
C ALA A 247 -3.27 10.34 -19.61
N TYR A 248 -1.96 10.52 -19.77
CA TYR A 248 -1.34 10.86 -21.05
C TYR A 248 -1.58 9.79 -22.10
N LEU A 249 -1.48 8.50 -21.72
CA LEU A 249 -1.86 7.38 -22.57
C LEU A 249 -3.31 7.53 -23.04
N GLY A 250 -4.23 7.82 -22.11
CA GLY A 250 -5.64 8.02 -22.44
C GLY A 250 -5.86 9.21 -23.38
N VAL A 251 -5.22 10.34 -23.11
CA VAL A 251 -5.31 11.54 -23.97
C VAL A 251 -4.79 11.23 -25.38
N ALA A 252 -3.63 10.58 -25.50
CA ALA A 252 -3.07 10.20 -26.80
C ALA A 252 -3.98 9.24 -27.59
N VAL A 253 -4.64 8.30 -26.90
CA VAL A 253 -5.64 7.41 -27.51
C VAL A 253 -6.87 8.21 -27.94
N GLY A 254 -7.34 9.18 -27.14
CA GLY A 254 -8.50 10.02 -27.43
C GLY A 254 -8.35 10.83 -28.71
N VAL A 255 -7.15 11.37 -28.97
CA VAL A 255 -6.82 12.08 -30.22
C VAL A 255 -6.18 11.20 -31.30
N ARG A 256 -6.19 9.88 -31.11
CA ARG A 256 -5.74 8.87 -32.07
C ARG A 256 -4.25 8.94 -32.44
N GLU A 257 -3.40 9.40 -31.52
CA GLU A 257 -1.94 9.43 -31.71
C GLU A 257 -1.29 8.12 -31.22
N ALA A 258 -1.29 7.09 -32.04
CA ALA A 258 -0.86 5.73 -31.67
C ALA A 258 0.61 5.65 -31.23
N GLU A 259 1.53 6.40 -31.86
CA GLU A 259 2.95 6.38 -31.53
C GLU A 259 3.19 6.90 -30.10
N ARG A 260 2.54 8.00 -29.73
CA ARG A 260 2.63 8.59 -28.39
C ARG A 260 1.93 7.75 -27.34
N ALA A 261 0.82 7.13 -27.70
CA ALA A 261 0.14 6.17 -26.84
C ALA A 261 1.05 4.97 -26.51
N ALA A 262 1.73 4.41 -27.52
CA ALA A 262 2.68 3.32 -27.32
C ALA A 262 3.85 3.73 -26.40
N GLY A 263 4.42 4.93 -26.60
CA GLY A 263 5.46 5.48 -25.73
C GLY A 263 5.01 5.63 -24.28
N ALA A 264 3.82 6.20 -24.06
CA ALA A 264 3.25 6.36 -22.72
C ALA A 264 2.95 5.01 -22.05
N ALA A 265 2.47 4.02 -22.79
CA ALA A 265 2.27 2.67 -22.29
C ALA A 265 3.59 2.02 -21.85
N ALA A 266 4.67 2.21 -22.62
CA ALA A 266 5.99 1.72 -22.24
C ALA A 266 6.51 2.38 -20.96
N VAL A 267 6.38 3.71 -20.83
CA VAL A 267 6.75 4.45 -19.61
C VAL A 267 5.94 3.97 -18.41
N LEU A 268 4.62 3.81 -18.56
CA LEU A 268 3.75 3.31 -17.50
C LEU A 268 4.18 1.91 -17.03
N GLY A 269 4.46 1.01 -17.98
CA GLY A 269 4.93 -0.35 -17.68
C GLY A 269 6.26 -0.34 -16.92
N VAL A 270 7.24 0.43 -17.36
CA VAL A 270 8.53 0.58 -16.68
C VAL A 270 8.34 1.16 -15.28
N ASN A 271 7.51 2.18 -15.12
CA ASN A 271 7.22 2.79 -13.82
C ASN A 271 6.65 1.77 -12.83
N VAL A 272 5.63 1.01 -13.22
CA VAL A 272 5.02 -0.02 -12.36
C VAL A 272 6.04 -1.09 -11.95
N VAL A 273 6.87 -1.53 -12.89
CA VAL A 273 7.92 -2.52 -12.60
C VAL A 273 8.96 -1.94 -11.63
N MET A 274 9.47 -0.74 -11.90
CA MET A 274 10.52 -0.12 -11.06
C MET A 274 10.00 0.25 -9.67
N LEU A 275 8.78 0.76 -9.54
CA LEU A 275 8.10 0.95 -8.26
C LEU A 275 8.04 -0.36 -7.45
N THR A 276 7.63 -1.44 -8.10
CA THR A 276 7.54 -2.76 -7.48
C THR A 276 8.91 -3.29 -7.05
N VAL A 277 9.93 -3.10 -7.88
CA VAL A 277 11.32 -3.50 -7.56
C VAL A 277 11.84 -2.70 -6.38
N GLY A 278 11.74 -1.36 -6.41
CA GLY A 278 12.19 -0.48 -5.32
C GLY A 278 11.49 -0.78 -4.00
N GLY A 279 10.16 -0.92 -4.03
CA GLY A 279 9.37 -1.25 -2.85
C GLY A 279 9.69 -2.65 -2.28
N THR A 280 9.79 -3.67 -3.15
CA THR A 280 10.12 -5.03 -2.73
C THR A 280 11.53 -5.12 -2.13
N ALA A 281 12.51 -4.45 -2.73
CA ALA A 281 13.88 -4.39 -2.21
C ALA A 281 13.91 -3.76 -0.82
N THR A 282 13.21 -2.65 -0.63
CA THR A 282 13.10 -1.97 0.67
C THR A 282 12.51 -2.88 1.74
N LEU A 283 11.39 -3.56 1.46
CA LEU A 283 10.78 -4.51 2.39
C LEU A 283 11.68 -5.70 2.72
N LEU A 284 12.45 -6.21 1.74
CA LEU A 284 13.42 -7.29 1.98
C LEU A 284 14.55 -6.83 2.91
N ILE A 285 15.06 -5.62 2.72
CA ILE A 285 16.09 -5.03 3.59
C ILE A 285 15.53 -4.88 5.01
N GLN A 286 14.35 -4.28 5.17
CA GLN A 286 13.68 -4.11 6.47
C GLN A 286 13.48 -5.45 7.18
N ARG A 287 13.00 -6.47 6.43
CA ARG A 287 12.82 -7.82 6.96
C ARG A 287 14.13 -8.45 7.42
N SER A 288 15.23 -8.24 6.68
CA SER A 288 16.54 -8.75 7.05
C SER A 288 17.09 -8.08 8.31
N LEU A 289 16.91 -6.77 8.43
CA LEU A 289 17.31 -5.99 9.61
C LEU A 289 16.53 -6.40 10.86
N ALA A 290 15.20 -6.56 10.73
CA ALA A 290 14.36 -7.02 11.82
C ALA A 290 14.75 -8.40 12.32
N ARG A 291 15.06 -9.35 11.43
CA ARG A 291 15.55 -10.69 11.80
C ARG A 291 16.88 -10.64 12.54
N ARG A 292 17.82 -9.78 12.11
CA ARG A 292 19.11 -9.63 12.79
C ARG A 292 18.96 -9.01 14.16
N ALA A 293 18.04 -8.05 14.32
CA ALA A 293 17.73 -7.44 15.62
C ALA A 293 17.14 -8.47 16.59
N ALA A 294 16.20 -9.29 16.14
CA ALA A 294 15.62 -10.37 16.94
C ALA A 294 16.67 -11.39 17.41
N ALA A 295 17.54 -11.83 16.49
CA ALA A 295 18.61 -12.79 16.82
C ALA A 295 19.64 -12.24 17.85
N ARG A 296 19.86 -10.92 17.90
CA ARG A 296 20.74 -10.31 18.89
C ARG A 296 20.11 -10.22 20.30
N MET A 297 18.79 -10.20 20.39
CA MET A 297 18.08 -10.17 21.68
C MET A 297 17.93 -11.57 22.31
N GLU A 298 18.10 -12.63 21.52
CA GLU A 298 18.07 -14.01 21.99
C GLU A 298 19.46 -14.52 22.46
N GLN A 299 20.52 -13.72 22.30
CA GLN A 299 21.84 -14.02 22.85
C GLN A 299 21.92 -13.50 24.30
N PRO A 300 22.20 -14.40 25.29
CA PRO A 300 22.24 -14.07 26.72
C PRO A 300 23.38 -13.11 27.06
#